data_2888a9e4ac113f53a7b53e39430ce7ff
#
_entry.id   2888a9e4ac113f53a7b53e39430ce7ff
#
_cell.length_a   1.000
_cell.length_b   1.000
_cell.length_c   1.000
_cell.angle_alpha   90.00
_cell.angle_beta   90.00
_cell.angle_gamma   90.00
#
_symmetry.space_group_name_H-M   'P 1'
#
loop_
_entity.id
_entity.type
_entity.pdbx_description
1 polymer ?
#
loop_
_entity_poly.entity_id
_entity_poly.type
_entity_poly.pdbx_seq_one_letter_code
_entity_poly.pdbx_strand_id
1 'polypeptide(L)'
;MKHTSIICLIVVALSSFSRAAENGIDPWWPQFRGPNSSGLGGGDPPVHFGPGQNVQWKTATGSGISSPIVWGDRIFLTEFDPAGRNLVTVCIDRRTGKNLWRRAVTAEKIEEVHELSSPAAATPATDGERVYVYFGSYGLVCYDLDGNRKWERRLPLAENHYGAAASPIVAGDLLVLNHQGKESYLLGVNRRNGQTVWQTDRSSFRYGWSTPVHWHHDEIDEIVVLGGDFEPNQRLMTYDLATGAERWWVGGLPPCGKSTPVIGGGLLFLAAPDIILEQSAEKRNPDKAAQFYAKNGNRLMAVRPGTTGEVTQSNIAWSDRKGVPGVPSPLFYDGRLYTFKDGGLVFCRVAATGELLYSERLGTLGFYYSSPVAASHRIYIASAEGVVTVIDSGAKLNVLATNKLDSAILATPALAADNIYVRTKSDLYAFGN
;
A
#
# COMPACT_ATOMS: atom_id res chain seq x y z
N MET A 1 -24.01 -63.55 -28.92
CA MET A 1 -23.62 -62.12 -29.09
C MET A 1 -23.59 -61.51 -27.70
N LYS A 2 -22.38 -61.32 -27.17
CA LYS A 2 -22.15 -60.77 -25.83
C LYS A 2 -21.78 -59.32 -26.00
N HIS A 3 -22.60 -58.39 -25.48
CA HIS A 3 -22.28 -56.95 -25.43
C HIS A 3 -21.46 -56.66 -24.20
N THR A 4 -20.21 -56.28 -24.37
CA THR A 4 -19.32 -55.81 -23.31
C THR A 4 -19.46 -54.26 -23.26
N SER A 5 -20.11 -53.77 -22.21
CA SER A 5 -20.18 -52.32 -21.93
C SER A 5 -18.92 -51.91 -21.20
N ILE A 6 -18.12 -51.03 -21.84
CA ILE A 6 -16.97 -50.37 -21.24
C ILE A 6 -17.51 -49.14 -20.46
N ILE A 7 -17.46 -49.21 -19.11
CA ILE A 7 -17.71 -48.07 -18.25
C ILE A 7 -16.42 -47.24 -18.16
N CYS A 8 -16.44 -46.06 -18.79
CA CYS A 8 -15.35 -45.10 -18.67
C CYS A 8 -15.51 -44.37 -17.33
N LEU A 9 -14.65 -44.68 -16.35
CA LEU A 9 -14.57 -43.91 -15.10
C LEU A 9 -13.88 -42.56 -15.42
N ILE A 10 -14.67 -41.49 -15.44
CA ILE A 10 -14.12 -40.13 -15.42
C ILE A 10 -13.77 -39.83 -13.96
N VAL A 11 -12.46 -39.90 -13.63
CA VAL A 11 -11.94 -39.38 -12.37
C VAL A 11 -11.92 -37.86 -12.51
N VAL A 12 -12.95 -37.21 -11.99
CA VAL A 12 -12.94 -35.77 -11.75
C VAL A 12 -12.03 -35.52 -10.57
N ALA A 13 -10.83 -35.05 -10.84
CA ALA A 13 -9.97 -34.47 -9.82
C ALA A 13 -10.65 -33.17 -9.33
N LEU A 14 -11.47 -33.28 -8.28
CA LEU A 14 -11.92 -32.16 -7.49
C LEU A 14 -10.70 -31.59 -6.78
N SER A 15 -10.03 -30.64 -7.40
CA SER A 15 -9.08 -29.78 -6.75
C SER A 15 -9.78 -29.08 -5.59
N SER A 16 -9.24 -29.27 -4.41
CA SER A 16 -9.64 -28.66 -3.13
C SER A 16 -9.52 -27.13 -3.18
N PHE A 17 -10.43 -26.47 -3.88
CA PHE A 17 -10.74 -25.05 -3.77
C PHE A 17 -11.95 -24.92 -2.85
N SER A 18 -11.74 -25.02 -1.55
CA SER A 18 -12.77 -24.60 -0.61
C SER A 18 -12.26 -24.62 0.83
N ARG A 19 -11.76 -23.49 1.26
CA ARG A 19 -11.89 -23.00 2.64
C ARG A 19 -11.41 -21.55 2.76
N ALA A 20 -12.01 -20.62 2.02
CA ALA A 20 -11.67 -19.20 2.13
C ALA A 20 -12.85 -18.35 1.66
N ALA A 21 -13.95 -18.38 2.36
CA ALA A 21 -15.03 -17.43 2.19
C ALA A 21 -15.97 -17.39 3.41
N GLU A 22 -15.48 -17.51 4.63
CA GLU A 22 -16.35 -17.30 5.79
C GLU A 22 -16.54 -15.82 6.15
N ASN A 23 -15.73 -14.87 5.59
CA ASN A 23 -15.86 -13.43 5.84
C ASN A 23 -15.69 -12.55 4.60
N GLY A 24 -15.72 -13.10 3.37
CA GLY A 24 -15.60 -12.28 2.13
C GLY A 24 -14.25 -11.61 1.89
N ILE A 25 -13.21 -11.94 2.65
CA ILE A 25 -11.86 -11.40 2.49
C ILE A 25 -11.06 -12.35 1.59
N ASP A 26 -10.41 -11.78 0.55
CA ASP A 26 -9.53 -12.51 -0.36
C ASP A 26 -8.40 -13.20 0.45
N PRO A 27 -8.12 -14.49 0.25
CA PRO A 27 -7.02 -15.18 0.92
C PRO A 27 -5.64 -14.72 0.46
N TRP A 28 -5.56 -13.91 -0.62
CA TRP A 28 -4.33 -13.43 -1.20
C TRP A 28 -4.07 -11.95 -0.92
N TRP A 29 -2.84 -11.52 -1.16
CA TRP A 29 -2.36 -10.15 -0.93
C TRP A 29 -1.85 -9.56 -2.24
N PRO A 30 -2.74 -9.13 -3.18
CA PRO A 30 -2.41 -8.92 -4.59
C PRO A 30 -1.63 -7.64 -4.91
N GLN A 31 -1.59 -6.66 -4.01
CA GLN A 31 -0.98 -5.35 -4.23
C GLN A 31 -0.56 -4.70 -2.90
N PHE A 32 -0.05 -3.47 -2.94
CA PHE A 32 0.29 -2.71 -1.74
C PHE A 32 -0.87 -2.67 -0.77
N ARG A 33 -0.66 -3.13 0.47
CA ARG A 33 -1.66 -3.27 1.53
C ARG A 33 -2.82 -4.23 1.18
N GLY A 34 -2.57 -5.22 0.36
CA GLY A 34 -3.54 -6.28 0.07
C GLY A 34 -4.72 -5.87 -0.80
N PRO A 35 -5.87 -6.57 -0.68
CA PRO A 35 -7.04 -6.28 -1.49
C PRO A 35 -7.46 -4.82 -1.36
N ASN A 36 -7.56 -4.12 -2.49
CA ASN A 36 -7.92 -2.70 -2.58
C ASN A 36 -7.15 -1.77 -1.62
N SER A 37 -5.90 -2.09 -1.32
CA SER A 37 -5.05 -1.33 -0.37
C SER A 37 -5.66 -1.16 1.03
N SER A 38 -6.57 -2.05 1.42
CA SER A 38 -7.33 -1.98 2.68
C SER A 38 -6.49 -2.23 3.93
N GLY A 39 -5.41 -2.98 3.82
CA GLY A 39 -4.65 -3.49 4.95
C GLY A 39 -5.25 -4.74 5.58
N LEU A 40 -6.28 -5.32 4.97
CA LEU A 40 -6.99 -6.49 5.51
C LEU A 40 -6.58 -7.77 4.79
N GLY A 41 -6.21 -8.79 5.56
CA GLY A 41 -5.89 -10.13 5.06
C GLY A 41 -6.82 -11.20 5.64
N GLY A 42 -6.88 -12.32 4.94
CA GLY A 42 -7.57 -13.52 5.42
C GLY A 42 -6.65 -14.41 6.26
N GLY A 43 -7.25 -15.44 6.88
CA GLY A 43 -6.54 -16.44 7.66
C GLY A 43 -6.26 -16.05 9.11
N ASP A 44 -5.47 -16.87 9.79
CA ASP A 44 -5.14 -16.74 11.20
C ASP A 44 -3.61 -16.66 11.44
N PRO A 45 -2.96 -15.54 11.07
CA PRO A 45 -1.52 -15.39 11.22
C PRO A 45 -1.07 -15.45 12.68
N PRO A 46 0.17 -15.92 12.98
CA PRO A 46 0.64 -16.09 14.35
C PRO A 46 0.70 -14.77 15.13
N VAL A 47 0.44 -14.84 16.43
CA VAL A 47 0.59 -13.73 17.37
C VAL A 47 2.05 -13.60 17.81
N HIS A 48 2.67 -14.73 18.15
CA HIS A 48 4.06 -14.80 18.61
C HIS A 48 4.95 -15.37 17.51
N PHE A 49 5.96 -14.62 17.09
CA PHE A 49 6.91 -15.04 16.07
C PHE A 49 8.23 -14.31 16.17
N GLY A 50 9.26 -14.84 15.54
CA GLY A 50 10.59 -14.25 15.52
C GLY A 50 11.58 -15.18 14.85
N PRO A 51 12.88 -14.84 14.81
CA PRO A 51 13.91 -15.65 14.13
C PRO A 51 14.02 -17.11 14.63
N GLY A 52 13.58 -17.38 15.85
CA GLY A 52 13.56 -18.74 16.44
C GLY A 52 12.17 -19.28 16.77
N GLN A 53 11.10 -18.60 16.34
CA GLN A 53 9.73 -18.99 16.71
C GLN A 53 8.76 -18.80 15.52
N ASN A 54 8.00 -19.84 15.19
CA ASN A 54 6.99 -19.83 14.13
C ASN A 54 7.52 -19.40 12.74
N VAL A 55 8.84 -19.50 12.53
CA VAL A 55 9.46 -19.23 11.24
C VAL A 55 9.31 -20.46 10.33
N GLN A 56 8.62 -20.27 9.20
CA GLN A 56 8.51 -21.27 8.16
C GLN A 56 9.77 -21.29 7.31
N TRP A 57 10.23 -20.11 6.93
CA TRP A 57 11.48 -19.91 6.21
C TRP A 57 11.95 -18.44 6.32
N LYS A 58 13.23 -18.25 6.02
CA LYS A 58 13.92 -16.96 5.88
C LYS A 58 14.71 -16.97 4.59
N THR A 59 14.61 -15.91 3.78
CA THR A 59 15.33 -15.77 2.52
C THR A 59 15.98 -14.40 2.43
N ALA A 60 17.27 -14.37 2.13
CA ALA A 60 18.00 -13.12 1.91
C ALA A 60 17.43 -12.39 0.68
N THR A 61 17.25 -11.09 0.80
CA THR A 61 16.77 -10.21 -0.28
C THR A 61 17.81 -9.14 -0.60
N GLY A 62 17.79 -8.68 -1.85
CA GLY A 62 18.56 -7.52 -2.27
C GLY A 62 17.99 -6.21 -1.71
N SER A 63 18.74 -5.10 -1.93
CA SER A 63 18.33 -3.76 -1.52
C SER A 63 16.97 -3.40 -2.12
N GLY A 64 16.08 -2.80 -1.30
CA GLY A 64 14.75 -2.37 -1.72
C GLY A 64 13.80 -2.36 -0.53
N ILE A 65 12.71 -1.59 -0.66
CA ILE A 65 11.73 -1.40 0.41
C ILE A 65 10.29 -1.69 -0.04
N SER A 66 10.09 -2.28 -1.24
CA SER A 66 8.76 -2.70 -1.66
C SER A 66 8.18 -3.72 -0.67
N SER A 67 6.88 -3.63 -0.42
CA SER A 67 6.16 -4.64 0.35
C SER A 67 6.07 -5.95 -0.44
N PRO A 68 6.05 -7.12 0.20
CA PRO A 68 5.74 -8.36 -0.48
C PRO A 68 4.27 -8.38 -0.91
N ILE A 69 3.98 -8.94 -2.09
CA ILE A 69 2.64 -9.33 -2.50
C ILE A 69 2.59 -10.84 -2.64
N VAL A 70 1.41 -11.43 -2.38
CA VAL A 70 1.23 -12.88 -2.32
C VAL A 70 0.05 -13.29 -3.18
N TRP A 71 0.28 -14.26 -4.09
CA TRP A 71 -0.77 -14.86 -4.89
C TRP A 71 -0.48 -16.35 -5.14
N GLY A 72 -1.38 -17.21 -4.72
CA GLY A 72 -1.17 -18.66 -4.79
C GLY A 72 0.10 -19.09 -4.06
N ASP A 73 0.98 -19.79 -4.75
CA ASP A 73 2.27 -20.24 -4.20
C ASP A 73 3.43 -19.29 -4.50
N ARG A 74 3.15 -18.03 -4.86
CA ARG A 74 4.17 -17.05 -5.26
C ARG A 74 4.13 -15.80 -4.40
N ILE A 75 5.32 -15.27 -4.12
CA ILE A 75 5.53 -13.96 -3.51
C ILE A 75 6.35 -13.13 -4.47
N PHE A 76 5.97 -11.87 -4.67
CA PHE A 76 6.71 -10.96 -5.53
C PHE A 76 7.16 -9.72 -4.74
N LEU A 77 8.34 -9.25 -5.06
CA LEU A 77 8.92 -8.01 -4.55
C LEU A 77 9.91 -7.42 -5.56
N THR A 78 10.38 -6.21 -5.29
CA THR A 78 11.38 -5.53 -6.12
C THR A 78 12.67 -5.32 -5.37
N GLU A 79 13.80 -5.30 -6.09
CA GLU A 79 15.12 -5.05 -5.57
C GLU A 79 15.90 -4.12 -6.50
N PHE A 80 16.91 -3.47 -5.96
CA PHE A 80 17.84 -2.63 -6.69
C PHE A 80 19.27 -3.11 -6.52
N ASP A 81 19.94 -3.35 -7.64
CA ASP A 81 21.39 -3.64 -7.71
C ASP A 81 22.12 -2.36 -8.19
N PRO A 82 22.78 -1.64 -7.29
CA PRO A 82 23.43 -0.38 -7.64
C PRO A 82 24.64 -0.57 -8.57
N ALA A 83 25.34 -1.70 -8.50
CA ALA A 83 26.53 -1.95 -9.31
C ALA A 83 26.21 -2.01 -10.81
N GLY A 84 25.10 -2.68 -11.16
CA GLY A 84 24.63 -2.79 -12.54
C GLY A 84 23.54 -1.77 -12.91
N ARG A 85 23.11 -0.91 -12.00
CA ARG A 85 21.89 -0.08 -12.15
C ARG A 85 20.67 -0.92 -12.53
N ASN A 86 20.59 -2.12 -12.00
CA ASN A 86 19.54 -3.08 -12.31
C ASN A 86 18.37 -2.94 -11.32
N LEU A 87 17.19 -2.83 -11.87
CA LEU A 87 15.93 -2.86 -11.16
C LEU A 87 15.36 -4.26 -11.33
N VAL A 88 15.23 -4.99 -10.24
CA VAL A 88 14.99 -6.44 -10.28
C VAL A 88 13.60 -6.76 -9.72
N THR A 89 12.83 -7.53 -10.47
CA THR A 89 11.62 -8.19 -9.98
C THR A 89 11.98 -9.59 -9.54
N VAL A 90 11.55 -9.97 -8.33
CA VAL A 90 11.84 -11.27 -7.72
C VAL A 90 10.53 -12.01 -7.50
N CYS A 91 10.51 -13.28 -7.85
CA CYS A 91 9.46 -14.23 -7.49
C CYS A 91 10.04 -15.30 -6.57
N ILE A 92 9.39 -15.52 -5.45
CA ILE A 92 9.78 -16.47 -4.41
C ILE A 92 8.65 -17.48 -4.24
N ASP A 93 9.01 -18.76 -4.09
CA ASP A 93 8.08 -19.81 -3.73
C ASP A 93 7.59 -19.57 -2.29
N ARG A 94 6.29 -19.42 -2.13
CA ARG A 94 5.65 -19.10 -0.85
C ARG A 94 5.86 -20.16 0.22
N ARG A 95 5.96 -21.43 -0.14
CA ARG A 95 6.08 -22.55 0.80
C ARG A 95 7.51 -22.77 1.27
N THR A 96 8.48 -22.52 0.39
CA THR A 96 9.88 -22.87 0.66
C THR A 96 10.83 -21.69 0.80
N GLY A 97 10.39 -20.48 0.45
CA GLY A 97 11.25 -19.29 0.41
C GLY A 97 12.29 -19.27 -0.71
N LYS A 98 12.30 -20.27 -1.62
CA LYS A 98 13.27 -20.34 -2.72
C LYS A 98 12.91 -19.36 -3.83
N ASN A 99 13.93 -18.72 -4.41
CA ASN A 99 13.74 -17.93 -5.62
C ASN A 99 13.29 -18.83 -6.78
N LEU A 100 12.12 -18.52 -7.35
CA LEU A 100 11.63 -19.17 -8.56
C LEU A 100 12.24 -18.52 -9.80
N TRP A 101 12.26 -17.20 -9.83
CA TRP A 101 12.88 -16.42 -10.88
C TRP A 101 13.24 -15.01 -10.41
N ARG A 102 14.18 -14.41 -11.15
CA ARG A 102 14.58 -13.01 -11.01
C ARG A 102 14.65 -12.39 -12.39
N ARG A 103 14.12 -11.19 -12.59
CA ARG A 103 14.13 -10.46 -13.86
C ARG A 103 14.63 -9.06 -13.65
N ALA A 104 15.70 -8.72 -14.33
CA ALA A 104 16.31 -7.40 -14.25
C ALA A 104 15.94 -6.58 -15.49
N VAL A 105 15.75 -5.27 -15.26
CA VAL A 105 15.76 -4.25 -16.28
C VAL A 105 16.82 -3.21 -15.90
N THR A 106 17.60 -2.76 -16.87
CA THR A 106 18.68 -1.78 -16.65
C THR A 106 18.16 -0.40 -16.99
N ALA A 107 18.25 0.53 -16.05
CA ALA A 107 17.88 1.93 -16.27
C ALA A 107 19.06 2.72 -16.85
N GLU A 108 18.78 3.65 -17.75
CA GLU A 108 19.79 4.59 -18.28
C GLU A 108 20.29 5.54 -17.20
N LYS A 109 19.35 6.03 -16.40
CA LYS A 109 19.60 6.90 -15.25
C LYS A 109 18.77 6.40 -14.06
N ILE A 110 19.38 6.32 -12.88
CA ILE A 110 18.67 6.04 -11.64
C ILE A 110 18.20 7.36 -11.03
N GLU A 111 16.94 7.40 -10.57
CA GLU A 111 16.39 8.51 -9.83
C GLU A 111 17.15 8.76 -8.53
N GLU A 112 17.27 10.02 -8.15
CA GLU A 112 17.77 10.37 -6.82
C GLU A 112 16.69 10.07 -5.79
N VAL A 113 17.08 9.37 -4.73
CA VAL A 113 16.17 9.00 -3.65
C VAL A 113 16.75 9.39 -2.31
N HIS A 114 15.89 9.71 -1.36
CA HIS A 114 16.28 9.92 0.02
C HIS A 114 16.84 8.62 0.62
N GLU A 115 17.74 8.70 1.59
CA GLU A 115 18.39 7.55 2.25
C GLU A 115 17.40 6.52 2.87
N LEU A 116 16.19 6.96 3.24
CA LEU A 116 15.11 6.11 3.73
C LEU A 116 14.25 5.51 2.61
N SER A 117 14.61 5.76 1.35
CA SER A 117 13.89 5.26 0.18
C SER A 117 14.78 4.34 -0.68
N SER A 118 14.26 3.91 -1.82
CA SER A 118 14.96 3.05 -2.77
C SER A 118 14.39 3.23 -4.16
N PRO A 119 15.18 3.09 -5.24
CA PRO A 119 14.64 2.96 -6.61
C PRO A 119 13.73 1.74 -6.80
N ALA A 120 13.71 0.82 -5.81
CA ALA A 120 12.84 -0.34 -5.71
C ALA A 120 11.86 -0.20 -4.52
N ALA A 121 11.19 0.96 -4.40
CA ALA A 121 10.24 1.24 -3.33
C ALA A 121 8.81 0.84 -3.70
N ALA A 122 8.38 1.04 -4.94
CA ALA A 122 7.04 0.70 -5.38
C ALA A 122 6.77 -0.81 -5.27
N THR A 123 5.65 -1.14 -4.66
CA THR A 123 5.20 -2.52 -4.49
C THR A 123 4.55 -3.03 -5.79
N PRO A 124 4.85 -4.24 -6.26
CA PRO A 124 4.17 -4.83 -7.40
C PRO A 124 2.66 -4.99 -7.18
N ALA A 125 1.92 -5.21 -8.27
CA ALA A 125 0.52 -5.65 -8.23
C ALA A 125 0.33 -6.90 -9.09
N THR A 126 -0.69 -7.71 -8.78
CA THR A 126 -1.04 -8.89 -9.58
C THR A 126 -2.56 -9.03 -9.72
N ASP A 127 -2.99 -9.57 -10.84
CA ASP A 127 -4.37 -9.98 -11.11
C ASP A 127 -4.55 -11.51 -11.05
N GLY A 128 -3.49 -12.23 -10.61
CA GLY A 128 -3.47 -13.68 -10.57
C GLY A 128 -3.02 -14.36 -11.87
N GLU A 129 -2.92 -13.64 -12.98
CA GLU A 129 -2.37 -14.10 -14.25
C GLU A 129 -1.03 -13.43 -14.57
N ARG A 130 -0.88 -12.18 -14.15
CA ARG A 130 0.26 -11.31 -14.43
C ARG A 130 0.75 -10.59 -13.20
N VAL A 131 2.00 -10.17 -13.24
CA VAL A 131 2.63 -9.29 -12.25
C VAL A 131 3.01 -7.99 -12.93
N TYR A 132 2.59 -6.89 -12.34
CA TYR A 132 2.81 -5.54 -12.81
C TYR A 132 3.78 -4.83 -11.87
N VAL A 133 4.84 -4.30 -12.41
CA VAL A 133 5.92 -3.67 -11.64
C VAL A 133 6.16 -2.28 -12.16
N TYR A 134 6.32 -1.34 -11.26
CA TYR A 134 6.71 0.01 -11.56
C TYR A 134 8.06 0.34 -10.94
N PHE A 135 8.93 0.94 -11.73
CA PHE A 135 10.19 1.55 -11.28
C PHE A 135 10.25 2.99 -11.79
N GLY A 136 10.44 3.96 -10.90
CA GLY A 136 10.50 5.38 -11.25
C GLY A 136 11.59 5.72 -12.25
N SER A 137 12.67 4.92 -12.26
CA SER A 137 13.80 5.06 -13.19
C SER A 137 13.63 4.32 -14.50
N TYR A 138 12.52 3.60 -14.70
CA TYR A 138 12.33 2.77 -15.90
C TYR A 138 10.93 2.89 -16.51
N GLY A 139 9.89 2.81 -15.68
CA GLY A 139 8.50 2.72 -16.08
C GLY A 139 7.84 1.42 -15.64
N LEU A 140 6.84 0.97 -16.40
CA LEU A 140 6.06 -0.23 -16.11
C LEU A 140 6.62 -1.46 -16.83
N VAL A 141 6.61 -2.60 -16.16
CA VAL A 141 6.94 -3.91 -16.72
C VAL A 141 5.88 -4.91 -16.29
N CYS A 142 5.44 -5.74 -17.21
CA CYS A 142 4.48 -6.82 -16.95
C CYS A 142 5.10 -8.17 -17.29
N TYR A 143 5.00 -9.09 -16.35
CA TYR A 143 5.40 -10.49 -16.52
C TYR A 143 4.18 -11.40 -16.34
N ASP A 144 4.22 -12.61 -16.93
CA ASP A 144 3.37 -13.69 -16.41
C ASP A 144 3.93 -14.23 -15.08
N LEU A 145 3.20 -15.13 -14.44
CA LEU A 145 3.61 -15.68 -13.14
C LEU A 145 4.91 -16.51 -13.22
N ASP A 146 5.34 -16.92 -14.41
CA ASP A 146 6.58 -17.65 -14.64
C ASP A 146 7.77 -16.74 -15.03
N GLY A 147 7.52 -15.42 -15.02
CA GLY A 147 8.54 -14.41 -15.26
C GLY A 147 8.83 -14.14 -16.73
N ASN A 148 7.98 -14.57 -17.66
CA ASN A 148 8.10 -14.19 -19.07
C ASN A 148 7.51 -12.80 -19.25
N ARG A 149 8.30 -11.88 -19.79
CA ARG A 149 7.85 -10.52 -20.05
C ARG A 149 6.75 -10.52 -21.11
N LYS A 150 5.61 -9.91 -20.78
CA LYS A 150 4.45 -9.76 -21.67
C LYS A 150 4.46 -8.43 -22.40
N TRP A 151 4.72 -7.37 -21.66
CA TRP A 151 4.88 -6.02 -22.18
C TRP A 151 5.72 -5.16 -21.24
N GLU A 152 6.25 -4.07 -21.77
CA GLU A 152 6.89 -3.00 -20.98
C GLU A 152 6.48 -1.65 -21.54
N ARG A 153 6.55 -0.64 -20.69
CA ARG A 153 6.28 0.73 -21.04
C ARG A 153 7.28 1.64 -20.36
N ARG A 154 8.14 2.26 -21.15
CA ARG A 154 9.04 3.30 -20.65
C ARG A 154 8.23 4.51 -20.25
N LEU A 155 8.55 5.09 -19.10
CA LEU A 155 7.98 6.32 -18.60
C LEU A 155 9.11 7.32 -18.35
N PRO A 156 8.83 8.64 -18.33
CA PRO A 156 9.78 9.64 -17.88
C PRO A 156 10.33 9.31 -16.50
N LEU A 157 11.54 9.80 -16.20
CA LEU A 157 12.16 9.64 -14.89
C LEU A 157 11.30 10.32 -13.83
N ALA A 158 10.97 9.60 -12.76
CA ALA A 158 10.22 10.15 -11.62
C ALA A 158 11.15 11.03 -10.76
N GLU A 159 11.33 12.28 -11.15
CA GLU A 159 12.19 13.23 -10.45
C GLU A 159 11.45 13.87 -9.28
N ASN A 160 11.55 13.28 -8.08
CA ASN A 160 11.08 13.86 -6.84
C ASN A 160 12.03 13.54 -5.67
N HIS A 161 11.94 14.28 -4.56
CA HIS A 161 12.89 14.23 -3.46
C HIS A 161 13.01 12.85 -2.78
N TYR A 162 11.93 12.07 -2.72
CA TYR A 162 11.93 10.75 -2.08
C TYR A 162 11.92 9.59 -3.08
N GLY A 163 11.96 9.87 -4.38
CA GLY A 163 11.80 8.87 -5.43
C GLY A 163 10.36 8.38 -5.61
N ALA A 164 10.17 7.45 -6.52
CA ALA A 164 8.87 6.88 -6.86
C ALA A 164 8.45 5.80 -5.85
N ALA A 165 7.52 6.13 -4.97
CA ALA A 165 7.00 5.19 -3.96
C ALA A 165 5.52 4.82 -4.17
N ALA A 166 4.77 5.56 -4.98
CA ALA A 166 3.40 5.19 -5.33
C ALA A 166 3.40 3.85 -6.11
N SER A 167 2.62 2.91 -5.65
CA SER A 167 2.53 1.57 -6.27
C SER A 167 1.44 1.55 -7.33
N PRO A 168 1.57 0.74 -8.39
CA PRO A 168 0.48 0.48 -9.32
C PRO A 168 -0.61 -0.35 -8.64
N ILE A 169 -1.86 -0.16 -9.09
CA ILE A 169 -2.99 -0.99 -8.65
C ILE A 169 -3.72 -1.58 -9.85
N VAL A 170 -4.33 -2.74 -9.64
CA VAL A 170 -5.27 -3.32 -10.61
C VAL A 170 -6.68 -2.88 -10.24
N ALA A 171 -7.40 -2.26 -11.19
CA ALA A 171 -8.79 -1.84 -11.06
C ALA A 171 -9.56 -2.21 -12.35
N GLY A 172 -10.43 -3.21 -12.26
CA GLY A 172 -11.11 -3.75 -13.44
C GLY A 172 -10.09 -4.23 -14.50
N ASP A 173 -10.25 -3.77 -15.74
CA ASP A 173 -9.36 -4.08 -16.87
C ASP A 173 -8.14 -3.15 -16.95
N LEU A 174 -7.98 -2.25 -15.99
CA LEU A 174 -6.89 -1.27 -15.95
C LEU A 174 -5.83 -1.61 -14.91
N LEU A 175 -4.60 -1.25 -15.26
CA LEU A 175 -3.54 -0.96 -14.32
C LEU A 175 -3.47 0.56 -14.16
N VAL A 176 -3.61 1.05 -12.93
CA VAL A 176 -3.60 2.48 -12.63
C VAL A 176 -2.33 2.85 -11.88
N LEU A 177 -1.65 3.88 -12.34
CA LEU A 177 -0.41 4.40 -11.76
C LEU A 177 -0.51 5.90 -11.51
N ASN A 178 -0.18 6.35 -10.31
CA ASN A 178 0.08 7.74 -9.99
C ASN A 178 1.58 8.03 -10.22
N HIS A 179 1.91 8.52 -11.41
CA HIS A 179 3.27 8.94 -11.74
C HIS A 179 3.51 10.36 -11.26
N GLN A 180 4.55 10.56 -10.46
CA GLN A 180 4.84 11.85 -9.85
C GLN A 180 6.31 12.24 -10.01
N GLY A 181 6.51 13.53 -10.26
CA GLY A 181 7.80 14.12 -10.52
C GLY A 181 7.65 15.40 -11.32
N LYS A 182 8.64 15.70 -12.15
CA LYS A 182 8.59 16.85 -13.07
C LYS A 182 7.43 16.75 -14.06
N GLU A 183 7.17 15.56 -14.54
CA GLU A 183 5.99 15.21 -15.34
C GLU A 183 5.05 14.38 -14.50
N SER A 184 4.04 15.01 -13.86
CA SER A 184 3.08 14.32 -13.00
C SER A 184 1.79 14.05 -13.75
N TYR A 185 1.30 12.81 -13.69
CA TYR A 185 0.03 12.40 -14.29
C TYR A 185 -0.52 11.15 -13.60
N LEU A 186 -1.83 10.96 -13.71
CA LEU A 186 -2.47 9.69 -13.41
C LEU A 186 -2.63 8.92 -14.72
N LEU A 187 -2.22 7.67 -14.74
CA LEU A 187 -2.16 6.83 -15.94
C LEU A 187 -3.02 5.58 -15.76
N GLY A 188 -3.98 5.38 -16.65
CA GLY A 188 -4.71 4.14 -16.82
C GLY A 188 -4.25 3.41 -18.09
N VAL A 189 -3.70 2.21 -17.94
CA VAL A 189 -3.32 1.37 -19.07
C VAL A 189 -4.12 0.08 -19.06
N ASN A 190 -4.42 -0.45 -20.25
CA ASN A 190 -4.97 -1.78 -20.36
C ASN A 190 -3.98 -2.80 -19.80
N ARG A 191 -4.37 -3.51 -18.76
CA ARG A 191 -3.48 -4.43 -18.02
C ARG A 191 -2.95 -5.59 -18.86
N ARG A 192 -3.63 -5.95 -19.97
CA ARG A 192 -3.24 -7.07 -20.82
C ARG A 192 -2.12 -6.73 -21.80
N ASN A 193 -2.08 -5.49 -22.31
CA ASN A 193 -1.14 -5.10 -23.36
C ASN A 193 -0.33 -3.82 -23.07
N GLY A 194 -0.57 -3.12 -21.97
CA GLY A 194 0.16 -1.90 -21.57
C GLY A 194 -0.19 -0.64 -22.40
N GLN A 195 -1.21 -0.71 -23.27
CA GLN A 195 -1.64 0.46 -24.04
C GLN A 195 -2.37 1.45 -23.15
N THR A 196 -2.11 2.76 -23.37
CA THR A 196 -2.83 3.82 -22.66
C THR A 196 -4.31 3.76 -23.02
N VAL A 197 -5.14 3.71 -22.00
CA VAL A 197 -6.58 3.96 -22.11
C VAL A 197 -6.84 5.45 -21.88
N TRP A 198 -6.27 6.00 -20.82
CA TRP A 198 -6.31 7.43 -20.53
C TRP A 198 -5.06 7.89 -19.75
N GLN A 199 -4.78 9.16 -19.83
CA GLN A 199 -3.75 9.84 -19.05
C GLN A 199 -4.26 11.21 -18.66
N THR A 200 -4.29 11.49 -17.36
CA THR A 200 -4.80 12.76 -16.83
C THR A 200 -3.63 13.57 -16.27
N ASP A 201 -3.46 14.79 -16.79
CA ASP A 201 -2.41 15.71 -16.34
C ASP A 201 -2.58 16.06 -14.86
N ARG A 202 -1.49 16.01 -14.14
CA ARG A 202 -1.37 16.37 -12.73
C ARG A 202 -0.12 17.23 -12.47
N SER A 203 0.32 17.97 -13.46
CA SER A 203 1.55 18.81 -13.40
C SER A 203 1.52 19.82 -12.24
N SER A 204 0.34 20.23 -11.78
CA SER A 204 0.14 21.07 -10.59
C SER A 204 0.25 20.29 -9.26
N PHE A 205 0.47 18.96 -9.28
CA PHE A 205 0.52 18.10 -8.11
C PHE A 205 1.78 17.23 -8.14
N ARG A 206 2.95 17.86 -8.11
CA ARG A 206 4.25 17.20 -8.31
C ARG A 206 4.69 16.31 -7.17
N TYR A 207 4.12 16.51 -6.00
CA TYR A 207 4.48 15.76 -4.79
C TYR A 207 3.30 14.99 -4.22
N GLY A 208 3.59 13.80 -3.77
CA GLY A 208 2.66 12.87 -3.17
C GLY A 208 3.14 11.43 -3.44
N TRP A 209 3.11 10.60 -2.45
CA TRP A 209 3.61 9.22 -2.54
C TRP A 209 2.50 8.22 -2.31
N SER A 210 1.26 8.74 -2.29
CA SER A 210 0.05 7.95 -2.08
C SER A 210 -0.17 7.00 -3.25
N THR A 211 -0.32 5.73 -2.95
CA THR A 211 -0.82 4.73 -3.90
C THR A 211 -2.28 5.03 -4.22
N PRO A 212 -2.72 4.94 -5.49
CA PRO A 212 -4.13 5.05 -5.84
C PRO A 212 -4.98 4.01 -5.12
N VAL A 213 -6.26 4.33 -4.88
CA VAL A 213 -7.25 3.38 -4.33
C VAL A 213 -8.47 3.36 -5.23
N HIS A 214 -8.98 2.18 -5.53
CA HIS A 214 -10.22 2.02 -6.26
C HIS A 214 -11.41 2.10 -5.29
N TRP A 215 -12.36 2.99 -5.54
CA TRP A 215 -13.58 3.14 -4.76
C TRP A 215 -14.80 2.85 -5.61
N HIS A 216 -15.48 1.78 -5.28
CA HIS A 216 -16.77 1.43 -5.87
C HIS A 216 -17.89 1.80 -4.88
N HIS A 217 -18.83 2.63 -5.31
CA HIS A 217 -20.01 3.04 -4.56
C HIS A 217 -21.12 3.48 -5.53
N ASP A 218 -22.36 3.22 -5.19
CA ASP A 218 -23.55 3.67 -5.96
C ASP A 218 -23.40 3.45 -7.49
N GLU A 219 -22.91 2.28 -7.92
CA GLU A 219 -22.62 1.93 -9.34
C GLU A 219 -21.55 2.84 -9.99
N ILE A 220 -20.76 3.54 -9.20
CA ILE A 220 -19.68 4.43 -9.65
C ILE A 220 -18.34 3.81 -9.27
N ASP A 221 -17.44 3.74 -10.25
CA ASP A 221 -16.05 3.34 -10.05
C ASP A 221 -15.13 4.55 -10.13
N GLU A 222 -14.43 4.84 -9.04
CA GLU A 222 -13.53 5.97 -8.93
C GLU A 222 -12.12 5.55 -8.49
N ILE A 223 -11.13 6.27 -9.00
CA ILE A 223 -9.76 6.22 -8.51
C ILE A 223 -9.51 7.40 -7.59
N VAL A 224 -9.13 7.10 -6.35
CA VAL A 224 -8.82 8.11 -5.32
C VAL A 224 -7.32 8.28 -5.21
N VAL A 225 -6.85 9.52 -5.24
CA VAL A 225 -5.41 9.85 -5.13
C VAL A 225 -5.20 11.12 -4.30
N LEU A 226 -4.23 11.08 -3.40
CA LEU A 226 -3.68 12.29 -2.79
C LEU A 226 -2.60 12.89 -3.70
N GLY A 227 -2.53 14.20 -3.76
CA GLY A 227 -1.47 14.91 -4.46
C GLY A 227 -1.43 16.37 -4.09
N GLY A 228 -0.27 16.97 -4.25
CA GLY A 228 -0.07 18.37 -3.95
C GLY A 228 1.26 18.90 -4.47
N ASP A 229 1.56 20.12 -4.11
CA ASP A 229 2.87 20.73 -4.23
C ASP A 229 3.27 21.22 -2.82
N PHE A 230 4.44 21.82 -2.66
CA PHE A 230 4.83 22.54 -1.43
C PHE A 230 3.99 23.81 -1.18
N GLU A 231 3.22 24.23 -2.18
CA GLU A 231 2.20 25.25 -2.05
C GLU A 231 0.90 24.67 -1.43
N PRO A 232 0.01 25.50 -0.88
CA PRO A 232 -1.20 25.06 -0.18
C PRO A 232 -2.31 24.53 -1.12
N ASN A 233 -1.95 23.72 -2.09
CA ASN A 233 -2.87 23.15 -3.09
C ASN A 233 -3.06 21.64 -2.94
N GLN A 234 -2.59 21.04 -1.84
CA GLN A 234 -2.79 19.60 -1.68
C GLN A 234 -4.27 19.24 -1.60
N ARG A 235 -4.63 18.22 -2.35
CA ARG A 235 -6.00 17.71 -2.49
C ARG A 235 -6.04 16.19 -2.41
N LEU A 236 -7.14 15.69 -1.87
CA LEU A 236 -7.64 14.37 -2.22
C LEU A 236 -8.49 14.54 -3.47
N MET A 237 -8.22 13.79 -4.52
CA MET A 237 -8.93 13.89 -5.80
C MET A 237 -9.48 12.54 -6.19
N THR A 238 -10.62 12.54 -6.86
CA THR A 238 -11.20 11.34 -7.45
C THR A 238 -11.31 11.49 -8.96
N TYR A 239 -11.15 10.37 -9.64
CA TYR A 239 -11.16 10.27 -11.09
C TYR A 239 -12.06 9.11 -11.49
N ASP A 240 -12.83 9.30 -12.54
CA ASP A 240 -13.62 8.25 -13.16
C ASP A 240 -12.70 7.13 -13.66
N LEU A 241 -12.96 5.89 -13.26
CA LEU A 241 -12.08 4.76 -13.60
C LEU A 241 -12.00 4.52 -15.11
N ALA A 242 -13.10 4.68 -15.85
CA ALA A 242 -13.13 4.34 -17.27
C ALA A 242 -12.47 5.40 -18.15
N THR A 243 -12.53 6.68 -17.75
CA THR A 243 -12.12 7.82 -18.59
C THR A 243 -10.92 8.59 -18.04
N GLY A 244 -10.60 8.45 -16.76
CA GLY A 244 -9.60 9.26 -16.07
C GLY A 244 -10.01 10.71 -15.82
N ALA A 245 -11.26 11.09 -16.11
CA ALA A 245 -11.75 12.44 -15.86
C ALA A 245 -11.85 12.73 -14.37
N GLU A 246 -11.37 13.91 -13.92
CA GLU A 246 -11.55 14.36 -12.55
C GLU A 246 -13.03 14.52 -12.23
N ARG A 247 -13.46 14.02 -11.06
CA ARG A 247 -14.86 14.08 -10.63
C ARG A 247 -15.03 15.12 -9.51
N TRP A 248 -14.48 14.85 -8.35
CA TRP A 248 -14.59 15.73 -7.19
C TRP A 248 -13.31 15.71 -6.36
N TRP A 249 -13.16 16.69 -5.49
CA TRP A 249 -11.96 16.82 -4.66
C TRP A 249 -12.23 17.49 -3.30
N VAL A 250 -11.39 17.16 -2.33
CA VAL A 250 -11.28 17.81 -1.03
C VAL A 250 -9.97 18.56 -0.95
N GLY A 251 -10.02 19.87 -0.68
CA GLY A 251 -8.86 20.74 -0.57
C GLY A 251 -8.50 21.11 0.87
N GLY A 252 -7.57 22.06 0.97
CA GLY A 252 -7.12 22.58 2.27
C GLY A 252 -6.31 21.58 3.10
N LEU A 253 -5.65 20.62 2.44
CA LEU A 253 -4.81 19.65 3.08
C LEU A 253 -3.36 20.17 3.20
N PRO A 254 -2.62 19.79 4.26
CA PRO A 254 -1.20 20.09 4.36
C PRO A 254 -0.41 19.39 3.25
N PRO A 255 0.72 19.96 2.79
CA PRO A 255 1.50 19.42 1.67
C PRO A 255 2.11 18.06 1.96
N CYS A 256 2.41 17.31 0.88
CA CYS A 256 3.16 16.05 0.89
C CYS A 256 2.45 14.86 1.55
N GLY A 257 1.23 14.56 1.11
CA GLY A 257 0.53 13.33 1.50
C GLY A 257 1.32 12.07 1.13
N LYS A 258 1.71 11.30 2.14
CA LYS A 258 2.44 10.03 1.98
C LYS A 258 1.54 8.82 2.18
N SER A 259 0.56 8.95 3.06
CA SER A 259 -0.34 7.85 3.37
C SER A 259 -1.35 7.59 2.26
N THR A 260 -1.64 6.32 2.03
CA THR A 260 -2.70 5.88 1.12
C THR A 260 -4.04 5.97 1.87
N PRO A 261 -5.08 6.57 1.28
CA PRO A 261 -6.42 6.55 1.85
C PRO A 261 -6.94 5.12 2.04
N VAL A 262 -7.87 4.94 2.97
CA VAL A 262 -8.56 3.66 3.16
C VAL A 262 -10.07 3.85 3.12
N ILE A 263 -10.76 2.85 2.57
CA ILE A 263 -12.22 2.87 2.40
C ILE A 263 -12.85 1.86 3.35
N GLY A 264 -13.94 2.23 3.98
CA GLY A 264 -14.71 1.33 4.81
C GLY A 264 -15.97 1.98 5.39
N GLY A 265 -17.02 1.19 5.60
CA GLY A 265 -18.29 1.69 6.13
C GLY A 265 -18.94 2.82 5.31
N GLY A 266 -18.73 2.84 3.99
CA GLY A 266 -19.26 3.89 3.10
C GLY A 266 -18.48 5.23 3.18
N LEU A 267 -17.34 5.26 3.85
CA LEU A 267 -16.50 6.45 4.03
C LEU A 267 -15.10 6.21 3.49
N LEU A 268 -14.47 7.28 3.06
CA LEU A 268 -13.04 7.34 2.76
C LEU A 268 -12.31 8.02 3.92
N PHE A 269 -11.28 7.39 4.44
CA PHE A 269 -10.43 7.94 5.50
C PHE A 269 -9.08 8.33 4.94
N LEU A 270 -8.64 9.54 5.25
CA LEU A 270 -7.33 10.03 4.83
C LEU A 270 -6.57 10.66 6.02
N ALA A 271 -5.26 10.55 5.95
CA ALA A 271 -4.35 11.23 6.86
C ALA A 271 -3.40 12.12 6.05
N ALA A 272 -3.34 13.38 6.40
CA ALA A 272 -2.47 14.37 5.78
C ALA A 272 -1.68 15.10 6.88
N PRO A 273 -0.42 14.69 7.12
CA PRO A 273 0.46 15.30 8.11
C PRO A 273 1.09 16.60 7.58
N ASP A 274 1.50 17.48 8.49
CA ASP A 274 2.16 18.75 8.20
C ASP A 274 3.70 18.74 8.30
N ILE A 275 4.30 17.57 8.25
CA ILE A 275 5.72 17.29 8.59
C ILE A 275 6.73 18.16 7.83
N ILE A 276 6.43 18.61 6.63
CA ILE A 276 7.43 19.32 5.78
C ILE A 276 7.49 20.81 6.07
N LEU A 277 6.42 21.38 6.56
CA LEU A 277 6.38 22.81 6.79
C LEU A 277 7.23 23.24 8.00
N GLU A 278 7.38 22.39 9.04
CA GLU A 278 8.29 22.66 10.14
C GLU A 278 9.74 22.93 9.67
N GLN A 279 10.21 22.20 8.66
CA GLN A 279 11.59 22.33 8.19
C GLN A 279 11.80 23.43 7.14
N SER A 280 10.80 23.78 6.33
CA SER A 280 10.94 24.70 5.21
C SER A 280 10.34 26.08 5.43
N ALA A 281 9.28 26.19 6.21
CA ALA A 281 8.56 27.44 6.42
C ALA A 281 9.21 28.34 7.47
N GLU A 282 9.79 27.76 8.54
CA GLU A 282 10.61 28.52 9.50
C GLU A 282 11.79 29.25 8.82
N LYS A 283 12.32 28.65 7.75
CA LYS A 283 13.43 29.26 6.98
C LYS A 283 13.00 30.32 5.98
N ARG A 284 11.73 30.35 5.52
CA ARG A 284 11.27 31.24 4.46
C ARG A 284 10.40 32.41 4.94
N ASN A 285 9.44 32.18 5.79
CA ASN A 285 8.60 33.22 6.41
C ASN A 285 7.76 32.63 7.57
N PRO A 286 8.17 32.81 8.82
CA PRO A 286 7.50 32.23 9.99
C PRO A 286 6.02 32.61 10.14
N ASP A 287 5.67 33.88 9.82
CA ASP A 287 4.30 34.37 10.00
C ASP A 287 3.31 33.77 8.99
N LYS A 288 3.75 33.65 7.72
CA LYS A 288 2.94 32.97 6.70
C LYS A 288 2.79 31.47 7.00
N ALA A 289 3.84 30.84 7.51
CA ALA A 289 3.80 29.48 7.95
C ALA A 289 2.79 29.28 9.10
N ALA A 290 2.87 30.10 10.16
CA ALA A 290 1.96 30.02 11.29
C ALA A 290 0.49 30.19 10.87
N GLN A 291 0.19 31.14 9.98
CA GLN A 291 -1.16 31.34 9.44
C GLN A 291 -1.62 30.13 8.60
N PHE A 292 -0.73 29.55 7.80
CA PHE A 292 -1.03 28.37 7.02
C PHE A 292 -1.31 27.15 7.90
N TYR A 293 -0.48 26.90 8.93
CA TYR A 293 -0.68 25.81 9.89
C TYR A 293 -1.96 25.97 10.68
N ALA A 294 -2.29 27.18 11.11
CA ALA A 294 -3.55 27.44 11.80
C ALA A 294 -4.77 27.04 10.96
N LYS A 295 -4.69 27.23 9.66
CA LYS A 295 -5.77 26.91 8.71
C LYS A 295 -5.69 25.46 8.19
N ASN A 296 -4.52 24.97 7.84
CA ASN A 296 -4.33 23.74 7.03
C ASN A 296 -3.45 22.67 7.70
N GLY A 297 -3.04 22.83 8.97
CA GLY A 297 -2.21 21.85 9.69
C GLY A 297 -2.90 20.49 9.83
N ASN A 298 -2.14 19.48 10.16
CA ASN A 298 -2.54 18.06 10.33
C ASN A 298 -4.03 17.75 10.13
N ARG A 299 -4.35 16.82 9.24
CA ARG A 299 -5.74 16.39 8.99
C ARG A 299 -5.87 14.88 8.99
N LEU A 300 -6.73 14.38 9.86
CA LEU A 300 -7.35 13.05 9.78
C LEU A 300 -8.81 13.28 9.47
N MET A 301 -9.30 12.69 8.40
CA MET A 301 -10.65 12.99 7.92
C MET A 301 -11.38 11.72 7.51
N ALA A 302 -12.70 11.74 7.67
CA ALA A 302 -13.64 10.86 6.98
C ALA A 302 -14.46 11.67 5.99
N VAL A 303 -14.52 11.18 4.75
CA VAL A 303 -15.17 11.86 3.64
C VAL A 303 -16.24 10.95 3.04
N ARG A 304 -17.45 11.50 2.81
CA ARG A 304 -18.51 10.83 2.05
C ARG A 304 -18.23 10.94 0.55
N PRO A 305 -18.76 10.03 -0.27
CA PRO A 305 -18.69 10.18 -1.72
C PRO A 305 -19.22 11.55 -2.15
N GLY A 306 -18.54 12.14 -3.14
CA GLY A 306 -18.96 13.38 -3.76
C GLY A 306 -19.60 13.14 -5.12
N THR A 307 -20.08 14.20 -5.74
CA THR A 307 -20.65 14.14 -7.10
C THR A 307 -19.75 14.81 -8.13
N THR A 308 -19.38 16.06 -7.89
CA THR A 308 -18.53 16.84 -8.80
C THR A 308 -17.90 18.05 -8.12
N GLY A 309 -16.72 18.43 -8.55
CA GLY A 309 -16.02 19.64 -8.13
C GLY A 309 -15.56 19.61 -6.67
N GLU A 310 -15.45 20.78 -6.05
CA GLU A 310 -15.00 20.89 -4.67
C GLU A 310 -16.09 20.50 -3.66
N VAL A 311 -15.80 19.51 -2.82
CA VAL A 311 -16.71 19.00 -1.79
C VAL A 311 -16.17 19.20 -0.36
N THR A 312 -15.18 20.06 -0.19
CA THR A 312 -14.49 20.29 1.10
C THR A 312 -15.44 20.72 2.20
N GLN A 313 -16.51 21.48 1.90
CA GLN A 313 -17.46 21.97 2.88
C GLN A 313 -18.68 21.05 3.08
N SER A 314 -19.00 20.20 2.13
CA SER A 314 -20.25 19.42 2.10
C SER A 314 -20.08 17.97 2.51
N ASN A 315 -18.95 17.32 2.16
CA ASN A 315 -18.81 15.87 2.24
C ASN A 315 -17.90 15.38 3.37
N ILE A 316 -17.26 16.27 4.11
CA ILE A 316 -16.49 15.86 5.31
C ILE A 316 -17.48 15.39 6.37
N ALA A 317 -17.40 14.08 6.71
CA ALA A 317 -18.22 13.51 7.79
C ALA A 317 -17.71 13.97 9.15
N TRP A 318 -16.39 13.93 9.33
CA TRP A 318 -15.68 14.47 10.49
C TRP A 318 -14.21 14.73 10.15
N SER A 319 -13.57 15.56 10.94
CA SER A 319 -12.15 15.88 10.83
C SER A 319 -11.52 16.10 12.20
N ASP A 320 -10.27 15.65 12.38
CA ASP A 320 -9.48 15.88 13.59
C ASP A 320 -8.03 16.21 13.22
N ARG A 321 -7.31 16.84 14.14
CA ARG A 321 -5.88 17.16 14.00
C ARG A 321 -4.98 16.24 14.82
N LYS A 322 -5.56 15.44 15.72
CA LYS A 322 -4.84 14.52 16.59
C LYS A 322 -4.68 13.15 15.95
N GLY A 323 -3.56 12.49 16.23
CA GLY A 323 -3.34 11.12 15.79
C GLY A 323 -3.07 10.97 14.29
N VAL A 324 -2.62 12.04 13.62
CA VAL A 324 -2.27 11.99 12.19
C VAL A 324 -0.89 11.33 12.04
N PRO A 325 -0.79 10.19 11.36
CA PRO A 325 0.50 9.53 11.13
C PRO A 325 1.36 10.31 10.13
N GLY A 326 2.68 10.20 10.26
CA GLY A 326 3.64 10.82 9.34
C GLY A 326 3.74 10.13 7.98
N VAL A 327 3.80 8.80 8.01
CA VAL A 327 3.96 7.95 6.82
C VAL A 327 2.94 6.83 6.77
N PRO A 328 2.68 6.08 7.88
CA PRO A 328 1.74 4.96 7.84
C PRO A 328 0.35 5.38 7.35
N SER A 329 -0.26 4.52 6.56
CA SER A 329 -1.67 4.70 6.15
C SER A 329 -2.60 4.37 7.32
N PRO A 330 -3.78 4.99 7.44
CA PRO A 330 -4.79 4.57 8.40
C PRO A 330 -5.28 3.15 8.09
N LEU A 331 -5.85 2.49 9.09
CA LEU A 331 -6.48 1.18 8.95
C LEU A 331 -7.93 1.27 9.42
N PHE A 332 -8.86 0.95 8.53
CA PHE A 332 -10.26 0.72 8.90
C PHE A 332 -10.46 -0.76 9.18
N TYR A 333 -10.87 -1.11 10.39
CA TYR A 333 -11.14 -2.49 10.78
C TYR A 333 -12.19 -2.56 11.88
N ASP A 334 -13.15 -3.49 11.76
CA ASP A 334 -14.22 -3.72 12.73
C ASP A 334 -14.96 -2.43 13.17
N GLY A 335 -15.29 -1.57 12.21
CA GLY A 335 -15.98 -0.30 12.45
C GLY A 335 -15.13 0.78 13.15
N ARG A 336 -13.84 0.55 13.29
CA ARG A 336 -12.87 1.46 13.93
C ARG A 336 -11.82 1.93 12.95
N LEU A 337 -11.30 3.12 13.20
CA LEU A 337 -10.17 3.68 12.47
C LEU A 337 -8.94 3.71 13.39
N TYR A 338 -7.89 3.05 12.98
CA TYR A 338 -6.62 3.00 13.70
C TYR A 338 -5.57 3.82 12.96
N THR A 339 -4.80 4.62 13.72
CA THR A 339 -3.63 5.33 13.21
C THR A 339 -2.45 5.15 14.16
N PHE A 340 -1.24 5.03 13.58
CA PHE A 340 -0.01 4.78 14.31
C PHE A 340 1.02 5.86 14.01
N LYS A 341 1.66 6.38 15.03
CA LYS A 341 2.67 7.44 14.94
C LYS A 341 4.00 7.01 15.53
N ASP A 342 5.03 7.76 15.14
CA ASP A 342 6.36 7.63 15.74
C ASP A 342 6.30 7.72 17.27
N GLY A 343 7.22 7.00 17.92
CA GLY A 343 7.23 6.81 19.37
C GLY A 343 6.20 5.77 19.86
N GLY A 344 5.64 4.95 18.96
CA GLY A 344 4.71 3.88 19.30
C GLY A 344 3.34 4.36 19.75
N LEU A 345 2.91 5.55 19.32
CA LEU A 345 1.58 6.06 19.65
C LEU A 345 0.52 5.43 18.73
N VAL A 346 -0.52 4.88 19.31
CA VAL A 346 -1.71 4.37 18.63
C VAL A 346 -2.94 5.17 19.03
N PHE A 347 -3.78 5.45 18.03
CA PHE A 347 -5.09 6.10 18.20
C PHE A 347 -6.15 5.17 17.59
N CYS A 348 -7.21 4.95 18.32
CA CYS A 348 -8.38 4.21 17.88
C CYS A 348 -9.62 5.09 17.97
N ARG A 349 -10.43 5.14 16.91
CA ARG A 349 -11.64 5.93 16.82
C ARG A 349 -12.82 5.11 16.34
N VAL A 350 -14.02 5.50 16.70
CA VAL A 350 -15.23 5.06 16.00
C VAL A 350 -15.17 5.65 14.59
N ALA A 351 -15.11 4.79 13.56
CA ALA A 351 -14.87 5.26 12.21
C ALA A 351 -15.97 6.17 11.66
N ALA A 352 -17.23 5.89 12.00
CA ALA A 352 -18.37 6.67 11.52
C ALA A 352 -18.44 8.09 12.08
N THR A 353 -18.00 8.31 13.34
CA THR A 353 -18.16 9.59 14.06
C THR A 353 -16.87 10.33 14.32
N GLY A 354 -15.71 9.64 14.24
CA GLY A 354 -14.42 10.18 14.64
C GLY A 354 -14.19 10.23 16.16
N GLU A 355 -15.13 9.75 16.96
CA GLU A 355 -14.99 9.68 18.42
C GLU A 355 -13.74 8.91 18.80
N LEU A 356 -12.88 9.53 19.64
CA LEU A 356 -11.65 8.93 20.12
C LEU A 356 -11.96 7.93 21.23
N LEU A 357 -11.70 6.65 20.99
CA LEU A 357 -11.86 5.59 21.99
C LEU A 357 -10.65 5.52 22.91
N TYR A 358 -9.44 5.54 22.34
CA TYR A 358 -8.21 5.61 23.11
C TYR A 358 -7.05 6.24 22.32
N SER A 359 -6.05 6.72 23.07
CA SER A 359 -4.76 7.21 22.56
C SER A 359 -3.68 6.79 23.55
N GLU A 360 -2.91 5.79 23.19
CA GLU A 360 -1.99 5.12 24.12
C GLU A 360 -0.67 4.74 23.41
N ARG A 361 0.30 4.25 24.18
CA ARG A 361 1.58 3.75 23.65
C ARG A 361 1.60 2.24 23.60
N LEU A 362 2.17 1.71 22.51
CA LEU A 362 2.38 0.26 22.29
C LEU A 362 3.44 -0.35 23.25
N GLY A 363 4.17 0.49 23.98
CA GLY A 363 5.31 0.04 24.77
C GLY A 363 6.62 -0.11 23.97
N THR A 364 6.58 0.04 22.66
CA THR A 364 7.74 0.03 21.77
C THR A 364 7.98 1.43 21.21
N LEU A 365 9.19 1.92 21.35
CA LEU A 365 9.61 3.20 20.77
C LEU A 365 10.08 2.99 19.34
N GLY A 366 10.17 4.08 18.56
CA GLY A 366 10.78 4.07 17.25
C GLY A 366 9.97 4.79 16.18
N PHE A 367 10.49 4.72 14.95
CA PHE A 367 9.85 5.30 13.77
C PHE A 367 8.97 4.26 13.06
N TYR A 368 7.87 4.72 12.49
CA TYR A 368 6.93 3.86 11.77
C TYR A 368 6.80 4.34 10.32
N TYR A 369 7.30 3.52 9.39
CA TYR A 369 7.17 3.74 7.94
C TYR A 369 6.21 2.73 7.31
N SER A 370 6.17 1.50 7.84
CA SER A 370 5.19 0.49 7.43
C SER A 370 3.78 0.88 7.87
N SER A 371 2.78 0.46 7.09
CA SER A 371 1.38 0.64 7.45
C SER A 371 0.86 -0.54 8.28
N PRO A 372 -0.13 -0.33 9.17
CA PRO A 372 -0.77 -1.42 9.89
C PRO A 372 -1.54 -2.34 8.93
N VAL A 373 -1.59 -3.62 9.29
CA VAL A 373 -2.36 -4.65 8.58
C VAL A 373 -3.12 -5.50 9.59
N ALA A 374 -4.28 -6.06 9.21
CA ALA A 374 -5.14 -6.79 10.14
C ALA A 374 -5.70 -8.09 9.55
N ALA A 375 -5.84 -9.09 10.42
CA ALA A 375 -6.56 -10.34 10.19
C ALA A 375 -7.00 -10.92 11.54
N SER A 376 -8.09 -11.70 11.58
CA SER A 376 -8.57 -12.45 12.76
C SER A 376 -8.62 -11.60 14.04
N HIS A 377 -9.21 -10.40 13.95
CA HIS A 377 -9.35 -9.42 15.05
C HIS A 377 -8.02 -8.94 15.64
N ARG A 378 -6.91 -9.10 14.91
CA ARG A 378 -5.58 -8.64 15.30
C ARG A 378 -5.02 -7.63 14.32
N ILE A 379 -4.27 -6.67 14.83
CA ILE A 379 -3.59 -5.65 14.05
C ILE A 379 -2.09 -5.83 14.26
N TYR A 380 -1.35 -5.88 13.17
CA TYR A 380 0.10 -6.01 13.10
C TYR A 380 0.70 -4.69 12.63
N ILE A 381 1.59 -4.13 13.39
CA ILE A 381 2.32 -2.91 13.01
C ILE A 381 3.82 -3.07 13.22
N ALA A 382 4.61 -2.78 12.19
CA ALA A 382 6.06 -2.90 12.24
C ALA A 382 6.75 -1.55 12.40
N SER A 383 7.74 -1.48 13.29
CA SER A 383 8.61 -0.31 13.44
C SER A 383 9.91 -0.46 12.66
N ALA A 384 10.55 0.66 12.34
CA ALA A 384 11.86 0.69 11.69
C ALA A 384 12.96 0.02 12.52
N GLU A 385 12.76 -0.12 13.82
CA GLU A 385 13.67 -0.82 14.71
C GLU A 385 13.58 -2.35 14.63
N GLY A 386 12.75 -2.88 13.69
CA GLY A 386 12.62 -4.32 13.49
C GLY A 386 11.67 -4.98 14.49
N VAL A 387 10.70 -4.27 15.02
CA VAL A 387 9.71 -4.81 15.95
C VAL A 387 8.35 -4.85 15.30
N VAL A 388 7.68 -6.00 15.33
CA VAL A 388 6.28 -6.13 14.96
C VAL A 388 5.45 -6.28 16.23
N THR A 389 4.63 -5.27 16.53
CA THR A 389 3.68 -5.30 17.64
C THR A 389 2.34 -5.83 17.14
N VAL A 390 1.77 -6.76 17.87
CA VAL A 390 0.43 -7.32 17.60
C VAL A 390 -0.51 -6.84 18.69
N ILE A 391 -1.62 -6.20 18.29
CA ILE A 391 -2.65 -5.74 19.21
C ILE A 391 -4.01 -6.33 18.83
N ASP A 392 -4.90 -6.40 19.78
CA ASP A 392 -6.32 -6.71 19.56
C ASP A 392 -7.04 -5.52 18.89
N SER A 393 -8.01 -5.79 18.02
CA SER A 393 -8.84 -4.76 17.37
C SER A 393 -9.96 -4.19 18.27
N GLY A 394 -9.78 -4.25 19.59
CA GLY A 394 -10.77 -3.81 20.57
C GLY A 394 -10.93 -2.29 20.73
N ALA A 395 -11.93 -1.89 21.55
CA ALA A 395 -12.18 -0.52 21.94
C ALA A 395 -11.22 0.01 23.05
N LYS A 396 -10.31 -0.83 23.53
CA LYS A 396 -9.21 -0.51 24.45
C LYS A 396 -7.94 -1.13 23.91
N LEU A 397 -6.80 -0.51 24.15
CA LEU A 397 -5.52 -1.08 23.76
C LEU A 397 -5.26 -2.38 24.55
N ASN A 398 -5.00 -3.45 23.82
CA ASN A 398 -4.51 -4.71 24.36
C ASN A 398 -3.35 -5.19 23.48
N VAL A 399 -2.13 -5.12 23.99
CA VAL A 399 -0.93 -5.60 23.29
C VAL A 399 -0.81 -7.11 23.55
N LEU A 400 -0.95 -7.89 22.48
CA LEU A 400 -0.90 -9.37 22.53
C LEU A 400 0.54 -9.87 22.45
N ALA A 401 1.38 -9.22 21.65
CA ALA A 401 2.77 -9.61 21.47
C ALA A 401 3.64 -8.45 20.97
N THR A 402 4.94 -8.56 21.25
CA THR A 402 5.99 -7.72 20.70
C THR A 402 7.07 -8.65 20.14
N ASN A 403 7.16 -8.71 18.81
CA ASN A 403 7.99 -9.65 18.07
C ASN A 403 9.21 -8.91 17.50
N LYS A 404 10.40 -9.25 17.95
CA LYS A 404 11.66 -8.62 17.52
C LYS A 404 12.30 -9.44 16.39
N LEU A 405 12.65 -8.77 15.28
CA LEU A 405 13.42 -9.32 14.18
C LEU A 405 14.85 -8.76 14.16
N ASP A 406 15.72 -9.38 13.38
CA ASP A 406 17.16 -9.11 13.39
C ASP A 406 17.56 -7.81 12.65
N SER A 407 16.64 -7.23 11.88
CA SER A 407 16.95 -6.08 11.02
C SER A 407 15.75 -5.13 10.89
N ALA A 408 16.01 -3.90 10.46
CA ALA A 408 15.01 -2.84 10.28
C ALA A 408 13.87 -3.26 9.31
N ILE A 409 12.65 -2.80 9.61
CA ILE A 409 11.46 -3.05 8.79
C ILE A 409 10.92 -1.71 8.29
N LEU A 410 10.97 -1.49 6.97
CA LEU A 410 10.40 -0.31 6.31
C LEU A 410 9.18 -0.67 5.45
N ALA A 411 9.14 -1.90 4.96
CA ALA A 411 8.05 -2.44 4.15
C ALA A 411 6.82 -2.79 5.00
N THR A 412 5.64 -2.60 4.45
CA THR A 412 4.40 -3.08 5.07
C THR A 412 4.33 -4.61 4.99
N PRO A 413 4.06 -5.32 6.09
CA PRO A 413 3.86 -6.77 6.06
C PRO A 413 2.68 -7.19 5.18
N ALA A 414 2.72 -8.42 4.66
CA ALA A 414 1.60 -9.04 3.95
C ALA A 414 0.99 -10.17 4.79
N LEU A 415 -0.34 -10.27 4.77
CA LEU A 415 -1.09 -11.33 5.45
C LEU A 415 -1.78 -12.21 4.41
N ALA A 416 -1.42 -13.47 4.31
CA ALA A 416 -2.05 -14.39 3.37
C ALA A 416 -1.91 -15.84 3.83
N ALA A 417 -2.95 -16.64 3.66
CA ALA A 417 -2.96 -18.08 3.88
C ALA A 417 -2.39 -18.49 5.27
N ASP A 418 -2.90 -17.88 6.34
CA ASP A 418 -2.51 -18.06 7.75
C ASP A 418 -1.07 -17.65 8.10
N ASN A 419 -0.39 -16.95 7.19
CA ASN A 419 0.97 -16.48 7.41
C ASN A 419 1.06 -14.96 7.42
N ILE A 420 2.10 -14.47 8.10
CA ILE A 420 2.59 -13.11 7.95
C ILE A 420 3.95 -13.12 7.25
N TYR A 421 4.09 -12.31 6.21
CA TYR A 421 5.34 -12.12 5.47
C TYR A 421 5.92 -10.76 5.82
N VAL A 422 7.13 -10.77 6.38
CA VAL A 422 7.79 -9.55 6.85
C VAL A 422 9.11 -9.37 6.11
N ARG A 423 9.20 -8.30 5.32
CA ARG A 423 10.45 -7.90 4.69
C ARG A 423 11.22 -6.97 5.62
N THR A 424 12.41 -7.38 6.00
CA THR A 424 13.40 -6.54 6.67
C THR A 424 14.35 -5.91 5.65
N LYS A 425 15.31 -5.15 6.09
CA LYS A 425 16.33 -4.55 5.20
C LYS A 425 17.20 -5.62 4.50
N SER A 426 17.34 -6.81 5.07
CA SER A 426 18.21 -7.87 4.57
C SER A 426 17.48 -9.13 4.12
N ASP A 427 16.28 -9.38 4.60
CA ASP A 427 15.61 -10.67 4.48
C ASP A 427 14.09 -10.54 4.29
N LEU A 428 13.50 -11.56 3.70
CA LEU A 428 12.06 -11.83 3.76
C LEU A 428 11.84 -13.05 4.67
N TYR A 429 10.96 -12.89 5.65
CA TYR A 429 10.51 -13.95 6.53
C TYR A 429 9.08 -14.36 6.20
N ALA A 430 8.77 -15.65 6.31
CA ALA A 430 7.43 -16.17 6.45
C ALA A 430 7.26 -16.77 7.85
N PHE A 431 6.25 -16.29 8.56
CA PHE A 431 5.86 -16.84 9.86
C PHE A 431 4.45 -17.43 9.74
N GLY A 432 4.24 -18.61 10.31
CA GLY A 432 2.98 -19.33 10.35
C GLY A 432 2.90 -20.25 11.56
N ASN A 433 1.69 -20.65 11.95
CA ASN A 433 1.46 -21.61 13.04
C ASN A 433 1.83 -23.03 12.60
#